data_b28f8bcbed21f4f040fe4c1c58353b87
#
_entry.id   b28f8bcbed21f4f040fe4c1c58353b87
#
_cell.length_a   1.000
_cell.length_b   1.000
_cell.length_c   1.000
_cell.angle_alpha   90.00
_cell.angle_beta   90.00
_cell.angle_gamma   90.00
#
_symmetry.space_group_name_H-M   'P 1'
#
loop_
_entity.id
_entity.type
_entity.pdbx_description
1 polymer ?
#
loop_
_entity_poly.entity_id
_entity_poly.type
_entity_poly.pdbx_seq_one_letter_code
_entity_poly.pdbx_strand_id
1 'polypeptide(L)'
;MTKTQSSGWGSRVGLVLAMAGNAVGLGNFLRFPVQAIENGGGAFIIPYLVCFLFMGIPLLFVEWSIGRFGGKNGHHSTPMILDSMDKRKLWKYIGVFGIFTNLAVAAYYCYLESWTLSYVWHTIADTFGGQSQGQVASFFGNYVSLNSIEPIIFWIVCLLLNTWILSKGLSGGVEKAAKIGMPLLLIFGAFLAYKAVTIQAGEQGAIYDGLKGLDFLWSPKFDTIWEPKVWLAAAGQIFFTLSIGMGSIQCYASYVKKNDDIALNAMSAGWMNGFVEVVLGSAILIPIAVGYFGIDGLKDLISDGGGLGLGFKTLPYLFEQWGGVLGVFAGVAWFGLLFFAGITSSLAMGTPVMGFLQDEFGWKEKNAAWMFGFAVLILGLPTVLFFNNGVFDEYDYWAGTVSLVFFAFIEIILFSWVFGIKKGWQEITEGADIKVPNIFKFIIKFITPLLLGWVFFASFPGIKDEIHHKKSNEKINFFSSPNAIKLKITEQQKVLETKKDFSPKYLEPSFSNSQLDLNKELNVSTYLLLKKQKDLLEIVDNPTLRKGKIAEVRKSIFYKNISRVFLVILWLGIAYLVHLAAVKRKKNRL
;
A
#
# COMPACT_ATOMS: atom_id res chain seq x y z
N MET A 1 -23.75 -31.61 -12.20
CA MET A 1 -23.86 -30.17 -11.89
C MET A 1 -23.25 -29.41 -13.03
N THR A 2 -24.06 -28.70 -13.80
CA THR A 2 -23.60 -27.80 -14.86
C THR A 2 -22.69 -26.74 -14.25
N LYS A 3 -21.39 -26.77 -14.58
CA LYS A 3 -20.45 -25.69 -14.24
C LYS A 3 -21.05 -24.41 -14.85
N THR A 4 -21.52 -23.50 -14.03
CA THR A 4 -21.76 -22.12 -14.42
C THR A 4 -20.39 -21.61 -14.89
N GLN A 5 -20.18 -21.50 -16.21
CA GLN A 5 -18.97 -20.86 -16.74
C GLN A 5 -18.99 -19.43 -16.22
N SER A 6 -18.05 -19.10 -15.33
CA SER A 6 -17.77 -17.71 -14.99
C SER A 6 -17.40 -16.99 -16.28
N SER A 7 -18.02 -15.85 -16.54
CA SER A 7 -17.73 -15.05 -17.73
C SER A 7 -16.27 -14.58 -17.66
N GLY A 8 -15.44 -15.06 -18.58
CA GLY A 8 -14.07 -14.58 -18.74
C GLY A 8 -14.01 -13.11 -19.17
N TRP A 9 -12.84 -12.60 -19.43
CA TRP A 9 -12.62 -11.25 -19.93
C TRP A 9 -13.29 -11.03 -21.29
N GLY A 10 -13.97 -9.89 -21.44
CA GLY A 10 -14.65 -9.54 -22.69
C GLY A 10 -13.69 -9.10 -23.79
N SER A 11 -12.54 -8.51 -23.44
CA SER A 11 -11.53 -8.05 -24.40
C SER A 11 -10.12 -8.05 -23.81
N ARG A 12 -9.09 -8.17 -24.70
CA ARG A 12 -7.67 -8.07 -24.29
C ARG A 12 -7.35 -6.70 -23.70
N VAL A 13 -7.86 -5.62 -24.30
CA VAL A 13 -7.68 -4.25 -23.77
C VAL A 13 -8.31 -4.12 -22.38
N GLY A 14 -9.52 -4.67 -22.19
CA GLY A 14 -10.17 -4.65 -20.88
C GLY A 14 -9.40 -5.42 -19.81
N LEU A 15 -8.84 -6.58 -20.16
CA LEU A 15 -7.96 -7.34 -19.29
C LEU A 15 -6.73 -6.52 -18.89
N VAL A 16 -6.00 -5.92 -19.85
CA VAL A 16 -4.80 -5.12 -19.58
C VAL A 16 -5.12 -3.91 -18.72
N LEU A 17 -6.23 -3.20 -18.99
CA LEU A 17 -6.67 -2.06 -18.19
C LEU A 17 -7.09 -2.48 -16.77
N ALA A 18 -7.77 -3.62 -16.62
CA ALA A 18 -8.13 -4.13 -15.30
C ALA A 18 -6.89 -4.57 -14.49
N MET A 19 -5.91 -5.19 -15.15
CA MET A 19 -4.63 -5.56 -14.52
C MET A 19 -3.78 -4.33 -14.17
N ALA A 20 -3.73 -3.34 -15.06
CA ALA A 20 -3.10 -2.06 -14.77
C ALA A 20 -3.79 -1.35 -13.60
N GLY A 21 -5.14 -1.35 -13.59
CA GLY A 21 -5.92 -0.78 -12.48
C GLY A 21 -5.79 -1.54 -11.16
N ASN A 22 -5.48 -2.85 -11.18
CA ASN A 22 -5.10 -3.59 -9.97
C ASN A 22 -3.76 -3.12 -9.41
N ALA A 23 -2.81 -2.77 -10.28
CA ALA A 23 -1.49 -2.28 -9.89
C ALA A 23 -1.51 -0.78 -9.57
N VAL A 24 -2.17 0.05 -10.40
CA VAL A 24 -2.27 1.50 -10.19
C VAL A 24 -3.27 1.79 -9.09
N GLY A 25 -2.77 2.14 -7.91
CA GLY A 25 -3.57 2.44 -6.73
C GLY A 25 -3.19 3.78 -6.08
N LEU A 26 -3.72 4.01 -4.89
CA LEU A 26 -3.41 5.21 -4.07
C LEU A 26 -1.89 5.36 -3.83
N GLY A 27 -1.17 4.24 -3.76
CA GLY A 27 0.27 4.22 -3.51
C GLY A 27 1.12 4.91 -4.56
N ASN A 28 0.70 4.86 -5.84
CA ASN A 28 1.43 5.51 -6.94
C ASN A 28 1.50 7.03 -6.78
N PHE A 29 0.47 7.62 -6.18
CA PHE A 29 0.35 9.06 -6.02
C PHE A 29 0.67 9.55 -4.60
N LEU A 30 0.44 8.75 -3.58
CA LEU A 30 0.63 9.15 -2.18
C LEU A 30 1.90 8.54 -1.56
N ARG A 31 2.26 7.30 -1.89
CA ARG A 31 3.40 6.60 -1.26
C ARG A 31 4.70 6.78 -2.05
N PHE A 32 4.69 6.59 -3.37
CA PHE A 32 5.89 6.66 -4.18
C PHE A 32 6.59 8.03 -4.08
N PRO A 33 5.92 9.19 -4.22
CA PRO A 33 6.57 10.48 -4.08
C PRO A 33 7.21 10.68 -2.72
N VAL A 34 6.56 10.21 -1.64
CA VAL A 34 7.11 10.28 -0.29
C VAL A 34 8.35 9.39 -0.16
N GLN A 35 8.31 8.16 -0.68
CA GLN A 35 9.50 7.29 -0.69
C GLN A 35 10.64 7.91 -1.49
N ALA A 36 10.35 8.55 -2.61
CA ALA A 36 11.36 9.27 -3.39
C ALA A 36 11.96 10.45 -2.60
N ILE A 37 11.14 11.25 -1.94
CA ILE A 37 11.59 12.38 -1.11
C ILE A 37 12.45 11.89 0.07
N GLU A 38 11.98 10.89 0.82
CA GLU A 38 12.67 10.31 1.99
C GLU A 38 14.04 9.72 1.64
N ASN A 39 14.18 9.20 0.43
CA ASN A 39 15.38 8.50 -0.04
C ASN A 39 16.22 9.32 -1.04
N GLY A 40 16.06 10.65 -1.06
CA GLY A 40 16.97 11.57 -1.77
C GLY A 40 16.65 11.82 -3.24
N GLY A 41 15.41 11.58 -3.68
CA GLY A 41 14.97 11.90 -5.06
C GLY A 41 15.67 11.02 -6.09
N GLY A 42 16.59 11.61 -6.87
CA GLY A 42 17.33 10.92 -7.93
C GLY A 42 18.16 9.72 -7.48
N ALA A 43 18.53 9.62 -6.19
CA ALA A 43 19.19 8.45 -5.64
C ALA A 43 18.24 7.25 -5.53
N PHE A 44 16.93 7.47 -5.41
CA PHE A 44 15.91 6.44 -5.27
C PHE A 44 15.50 5.80 -6.60
N ILE A 45 15.48 6.59 -7.68
CA ILE A 45 14.98 6.14 -9.00
C ILE A 45 15.79 4.97 -9.56
N ILE A 46 17.13 4.99 -9.44
CA ILE A 46 17.98 3.91 -9.98
C ILE A 46 17.72 2.59 -9.26
N PRO A 47 17.77 2.48 -7.91
CA PRO A 47 17.37 1.29 -7.17
C PRO A 47 15.94 0.84 -7.50
N TYR A 48 14.98 1.78 -7.65
CA TYR A 48 13.62 1.47 -8.03
C TYR A 48 13.54 0.76 -9.39
N LEU A 49 14.18 1.31 -10.43
CA LEU A 49 14.19 0.71 -11.77
C LEU A 49 14.90 -0.65 -11.79
N VAL A 50 15.99 -0.81 -11.04
CA VAL A 50 16.69 -2.09 -10.89
C VAL A 50 15.78 -3.13 -10.21
N CYS A 51 15.11 -2.77 -9.11
CA CYS A 51 14.14 -3.65 -8.45
C CYS A 51 12.95 -3.97 -9.36
N PHE A 52 12.47 -3.01 -10.15
CA PHE A 52 11.43 -3.24 -11.15
C PHE A 52 11.83 -4.31 -12.17
N LEU A 53 13.07 -4.24 -12.70
CA LEU A 53 13.55 -5.17 -13.72
C LEU A 53 13.90 -6.57 -13.16
N PHE A 54 14.46 -6.66 -11.94
CA PHE A 54 14.95 -7.92 -11.38
C PHE A 54 13.98 -8.58 -10.39
N MET A 55 12.97 -7.86 -9.91
CA MET A 55 11.94 -8.37 -9.01
C MET A 55 10.55 -8.20 -9.60
N GLY A 56 10.15 -6.99 -9.99
CA GLY A 56 8.82 -6.67 -10.48
C GLY A 56 8.43 -7.47 -11.72
N ILE A 57 9.13 -7.28 -12.82
CA ILE A 57 8.85 -7.97 -14.10
C ILE A 57 8.93 -9.50 -13.98
N PRO A 58 9.97 -10.10 -13.35
CA PRO A 58 10.02 -11.54 -13.15
C PRO A 58 8.84 -12.10 -12.37
N LEU A 59 8.41 -11.40 -11.30
CA LEU A 59 7.28 -11.82 -10.49
C LEU A 59 5.94 -11.68 -11.22
N LEU A 60 5.77 -10.64 -12.03
CA LEU A 60 4.59 -10.53 -12.90
C LEU A 60 4.51 -11.73 -13.85
N PHE A 61 5.62 -12.13 -14.50
CA PHE A 61 5.62 -13.34 -15.34
C PHE A 61 5.23 -14.60 -14.54
N VAL A 62 5.74 -14.73 -13.33
CA VAL A 62 5.45 -15.87 -12.45
C VAL A 62 3.97 -15.90 -12.07
N GLU A 63 3.43 -14.82 -11.52
CA GLU A 63 2.04 -14.80 -11.04
C GLU A 63 1.01 -14.93 -12.16
N TRP A 64 1.24 -14.29 -13.31
CA TRP A 64 0.38 -14.47 -14.46
C TRP A 64 0.38 -15.91 -14.97
N SER A 65 1.55 -16.55 -15.00
CA SER A 65 1.69 -17.94 -15.42
C SER A 65 1.04 -18.91 -14.44
N ILE A 66 1.23 -18.69 -13.13
CA ILE A 66 0.56 -19.47 -12.07
C ILE A 66 -0.95 -19.35 -12.22
N GLY A 67 -1.46 -18.14 -12.43
CA GLY A 67 -2.89 -17.88 -12.60
C GLY A 67 -3.45 -18.62 -13.83
N ARG A 68 -2.84 -18.45 -15.02
CA ARG A 68 -3.27 -19.15 -16.24
C ARG A 68 -3.21 -20.67 -16.08
N PHE A 69 -2.15 -21.20 -15.48
CA PHE A 69 -2.03 -22.63 -15.22
C PHE A 69 -3.17 -23.13 -14.32
N GLY A 70 -3.50 -22.39 -13.24
CA GLY A 70 -4.63 -22.72 -12.39
C GLY A 70 -5.96 -22.67 -13.13
N GLY A 71 -6.18 -21.65 -13.96
CA GLY A 71 -7.37 -21.50 -14.79
C GLY A 71 -7.56 -22.63 -15.79
N LYS A 72 -6.48 -23.11 -16.45
CA LYS A 72 -6.50 -24.32 -17.30
C LYS A 72 -7.00 -25.55 -16.53
N ASN A 73 -6.77 -25.61 -15.21
CA ASN A 73 -7.23 -26.69 -14.35
C ASN A 73 -8.61 -26.40 -13.68
N GLY A 74 -9.28 -25.31 -14.07
CA GLY A 74 -10.59 -24.91 -13.54
C GLY A 74 -10.54 -24.36 -12.10
N HIS A 75 -9.46 -23.68 -11.73
CA HIS A 75 -9.25 -23.06 -10.43
C HIS A 75 -9.02 -21.56 -10.59
N HIS A 76 -9.80 -20.75 -9.85
CA HIS A 76 -9.76 -19.29 -9.91
C HIS A 76 -9.41 -18.64 -8.57
N SER A 77 -9.02 -19.42 -7.57
CA SER A 77 -8.56 -18.93 -6.27
C SER A 77 -7.17 -19.49 -5.91
N THR A 78 -6.35 -18.68 -5.29
CA THR A 78 -4.95 -18.99 -4.98
C THR A 78 -4.74 -20.32 -4.24
N PRO A 79 -5.54 -20.73 -3.24
CA PRO A 79 -5.36 -22.02 -2.57
C PRO A 79 -5.39 -23.20 -3.53
N MET A 80 -6.36 -23.23 -4.43
CA MET A 80 -6.54 -24.35 -5.35
C MET A 80 -5.63 -24.25 -6.57
N ILE A 81 -5.29 -23.05 -7.01
CA ILE A 81 -4.28 -22.81 -8.04
C ILE A 81 -2.95 -23.41 -7.59
N LEU A 82 -2.46 -23.06 -6.39
CA LEU A 82 -1.19 -23.59 -5.89
C LEU A 82 -1.24 -25.10 -5.59
N ASP A 83 -2.37 -25.61 -5.06
CA ASP A 83 -2.56 -27.06 -4.83
C ASP A 83 -2.49 -27.87 -6.14
N SER A 84 -2.85 -27.26 -7.30
CA SER A 84 -2.79 -27.91 -8.62
C SER A 84 -1.37 -28.01 -9.21
N MET A 85 -0.41 -27.24 -8.70
CA MET A 85 0.96 -27.18 -9.22
C MET A 85 1.87 -28.28 -8.71
N ASP A 86 1.58 -28.84 -7.53
CA ASP A 86 2.37 -29.92 -6.91
C ASP A 86 1.50 -30.88 -6.10
N LYS A 87 1.96 -32.13 -5.94
CA LYS A 87 1.20 -33.19 -5.26
C LYS A 87 1.14 -33.02 -3.73
N ARG A 88 1.97 -32.19 -3.14
CA ARG A 88 2.01 -31.96 -1.68
C ARG A 88 0.84 -31.09 -1.24
N LYS A 89 0.13 -31.54 -0.23
CA LYS A 89 -1.09 -30.90 0.29
C LYS A 89 -0.86 -29.56 1.02
N LEU A 90 0.41 -29.14 1.20
CA LEU A 90 0.75 -27.91 1.89
C LEU A 90 0.38 -26.66 1.07
N TRP A 91 0.47 -26.72 -0.24
CA TRP A 91 0.38 -25.58 -1.13
C TRP A 91 -0.95 -24.82 -1.05
N LYS A 92 -2.07 -25.54 -0.84
CA LYS A 92 -3.35 -24.87 -0.62
C LYS A 92 -3.37 -23.98 0.63
N TYR A 93 -2.63 -24.35 1.69
CA TYR A 93 -2.56 -23.53 2.89
C TYR A 93 -1.63 -22.33 2.71
N ILE A 94 -0.59 -22.45 1.89
CA ILE A 94 0.19 -21.30 1.44
C ILE A 94 -0.68 -20.35 0.60
N GLY A 95 -1.51 -20.88 -0.30
CA GLY A 95 -2.45 -20.08 -1.09
C GLY A 95 -3.51 -19.33 -0.26
N VAL A 96 -3.72 -19.68 1.02
CA VAL A 96 -4.58 -18.92 1.95
C VAL A 96 -4.13 -17.47 2.05
N PHE A 97 -2.82 -17.19 1.96
CA PHE A 97 -2.31 -15.82 1.99
C PHE A 97 -2.92 -14.95 0.89
N GLY A 98 -3.15 -15.50 -0.32
CA GLY A 98 -3.78 -14.74 -1.39
C GLY A 98 -5.24 -14.34 -1.14
N ILE A 99 -6.00 -15.07 -0.31
CA ILE A 99 -7.35 -14.66 0.12
C ILE A 99 -7.26 -13.74 1.33
N PHE A 100 -6.44 -14.11 2.32
CA PHE A 100 -6.25 -13.35 3.56
C PHE A 100 -5.78 -11.91 3.29
N THR A 101 -4.73 -11.77 2.48
CA THR A 101 -4.15 -10.47 2.16
C THR A 101 -5.17 -9.56 1.48
N ASN A 102 -5.92 -10.08 0.50
CA ASN A 102 -6.95 -9.29 -0.17
C ASN A 102 -8.06 -8.84 0.78
N LEU A 103 -8.55 -9.69 1.67
CA LEU A 103 -9.57 -9.31 2.66
C LEU A 103 -9.06 -8.29 3.67
N ALA A 104 -7.87 -8.53 4.22
CA ALA A 104 -7.30 -7.66 5.24
C ALA A 104 -6.91 -6.28 4.66
N VAL A 105 -6.38 -6.24 3.44
CA VAL A 105 -6.09 -4.97 2.75
C VAL A 105 -7.37 -4.25 2.36
N ALA A 106 -8.36 -4.93 1.76
CA ALA A 106 -9.64 -4.32 1.40
C ALA A 106 -10.36 -3.70 2.61
N ALA A 107 -10.20 -4.27 3.80
CA ALA A 107 -10.81 -3.79 5.03
C ALA A 107 -10.43 -2.33 5.37
N TYR A 108 -9.17 -1.92 5.14
CA TYR A 108 -8.77 -0.53 5.33
C TYR A 108 -8.77 0.28 4.03
N TYR A 109 -8.52 -0.37 2.90
CA TYR A 109 -8.36 0.30 1.61
C TYR A 109 -9.65 0.93 1.12
N CYS A 110 -10.81 0.24 1.27
CA CYS A 110 -12.12 0.82 0.96
C CYS A 110 -12.46 2.04 1.83
N TYR A 111 -11.91 2.14 3.04
CA TYR A 111 -12.05 3.33 3.88
C TYR A 111 -11.22 4.50 3.34
N LEU A 112 -9.95 4.27 2.99
CA LEU A 112 -9.11 5.29 2.34
C LEU A 112 -9.67 5.75 0.98
N GLU A 113 -10.19 4.81 0.18
CA GLU A 113 -10.87 5.09 -1.08
C GLU A 113 -12.08 6.02 -0.86
N SER A 114 -12.86 5.80 0.20
CA SER A 114 -14.02 6.63 0.52
C SER A 114 -13.66 8.08 0.85
N TRP A 115 -12.48 8.34 1.41
CA TRP A 115 -12.01 9.70 1.65
C TRP A 115 -11.83 10.47 0.34
N THR A 116 -11.33 9.80 -0.69
CA THR A 116 -11.14 10.45 -1.99
C THR A 116 -12.48 10.87 -2.60
N LEU A 117 -13.52 10.04 -2.48
CA LEU A 117 -14.87 10.36 -2.94
C LEU A 117 -15.48 11.52 -2.13
N SER A 118 -15.31 11.51 -0.80
CA SER A 118 -15.75 12.60 0.07
C SER A 118 -15.06 13.92 -0.29
N TYR A 119 -13.75 13.89 -0.54
CA TYR A 119 -12.99 15.09 -0.90
C TYR A 119 -13.33 15.62 -2.31
N VAL A 120 -13.76 14.77 -3.25
CA VAL A 120 -14.37 15.24 -4.52
C VAL A 120 -15.61 16.10 -4.19
N TRP A 121 -16.48 15.60 -3.32
CA TRP A 121 -17.67 16.32 -2.88
C TRP A 121 -17.31 17.66 -2.21
N HIS A 122 -16.39 17.65 -1.24
CA HIS A 122 -15.98 18.86 -0.52
C HIS A 122 -15.33 19.90 -1.44
N THR A 123 -14.58 19.47 -2.44
CA THR A 123 -14.00 20.37 -3.44
C THR A 123 -15.08 21.03 -4.29
N ILE A 124 -16.08 20.25 -4.76
CA ILE A 124 -17.21 20.79 -5.53
C ILE A 124 -18.07 21.75 -4.67
N ALA A 125 -18.23 21.43 -3.40
CA ALA A 125 -18.98 22.25 -2.43
C ALA A 125 -18.21 23.48 -1.94
N ASP A 126 -17.00 23.73 -2.46
CA ASP A 126 -16.11 24.84 -2.07
C ASP A 126 -15.80 24.90 -0.57
N THR A 127 -15.71 23.72 0.07
CA THR A 127 -15.47 23.61 1.52
C THR A 127 -14.10 24.18 1.93
N PHE A 128 -13.13 24.15 1.03
CA PHE A 128 -11.76 24.61 1.28
C PHE A 128 -11.52 26.06 0.88
N GLY A 129 -12.48 26.70 0.19
CA GLY A 129 -12.39 28.08 -0.26
C GLY A 129 -12.13 29.07 0.88
N GLY A 130 -11.08 29.89 0.75
CA GLY A 130 -10.70 30.89 1.74
C GLY A 130 -10.15 30.35 3.07
N GLN A 131 -9.99 29.03 3.22
CA GLN A 131 -9.43 28.43 4.43
C GLN A 131 -7.90 28.54 4.48
N SER A 132 -7.35 28.71 5.67
CA SER A 132 -5.91 28.60 5.90
C SER A 132 -5.45 27.13 5.87
N GLN A 133 -4.16 26.90 5.62
CA GLN A 133 -3.59 25.55 5.65
C GLN A 133 -3.88 24.81 6.97
N GLY A 134 -3.84 25.51 8.10
CA GLY A 134 -4.15 24.93 9.42
C GLY A 134 -5.61 24.49 9.55
N GLN A 135 -6.54 25.24 8.97
CA GLN A 135 -7.97 24.88 8.96
C GLN A 135 -8.24 23.64 8.09
N VAL A 136 -7.64 23.57 6.90
CA VAL A 136 -7.74 22.39 6.02
C VAL A 136 -7.11 21.16 6.69
N ALA A 137 -5.96 21.31 7.37
CA ALA A 137 -5.34 20.23 8.14
C ALA A 137 -6.22 19.78 9.32
N SER A 138 -6.87 20.72 10.00
CA SER A 138 -7.80 20.43 11.10
C SER A 138 -9.07 19.74 10.60
N PHE A 139 -9.56 20.11 9.42
CA PHE A 139 -10.68 19.40 8.77
C PHE A 139 -10.36 17.91 8.59
N PHE A 140 -9.19 17.59 8.04
CA PHE A 140 -8.75 16.19 7.89
C PHE A 140 -8.62 15.48 9.24
N GLY A 141 -8.02 16.14 10.24
CA GLY A 141 -7.90 15.59 11.60
C GLY A 141 -9.26 15.25 12.23
N ASN A 142 -10.25 16.14 12.09
CA ASN A 142 -11.62 15.93 12.54
C ASN A 142 -12.32 14.80 11.77
N TYR A 143 -12.09 14.73 10.47
CA TYR A 143 -12.64 13.71 9.59
C TYR A 143 -12.20 12.29 9.99
N VAL A 144 -10.91 12.07 10.16
CA VAL A 144 -10.37 10.76 10.55
C VAL A 144 -10.62 10.42 12.02
N SER A 145 -10.92 11.41 12.86
CA SER A 145 -11.30 11.23 14.26
C SER A 145 -12.78 10.90 14.44
N LEU A 146 -13.55 10.82 13.36
CA LEU A 146 -14.99 10.57 13.37
C LEU A 146 -15.78 11.59 14.22
N ASN A 147 -15.36 12.87 14.19
CA ASN A 147 -16.10 13.94 14.86
C ASN A 147 -17.46 14.22 14.19
N SER A 148 -17.71 13.64 13.02
CA SER A 148 -18.98 13.61 12.31
C SER A 148 -19.28 12.19 11.80
N ILE A 149 -20.52 11.94 11.41
CA ILE A 149 -20.94 10.66 10.80
C ILE A 149 -20.55 10.54 9.34
N GLU A 150 -20.15 11.62 8.72
CA GLU A 150 -19.88 11.74 7.29
C GLU A 150 -18.85 10.71 6.77
N PRO A 151 -17.68 10.48 7.42
CA PRO A 151 -16.71 9.48 6.96
C PRO A 151 -17.33 8.08 6.87
N ILE A 152 -18.22 7.74 7.78
CA ILE A 152 -18.93 6.45 7.79
C ILE A 152 -19.91 6.37 6.61
N ILE A 153 -20.65 7.46 6.31
CA ILE A 153 -21.58 7.48 5.18
C ILE A 153 -20.82 7.26 3.87
N PHE A 154 -19.73 8.01 3.62
CA PHE A 154 -18.94 7.84 2.40
C PHE A 154 -18.30 6.44 2.32
N TRP A 155 -17.85 5.88 3.45
CA TRP A 155 -17.34 4.51 3.49
C TRP A 155 -18.40 3.48 3.08
N ILE A 156 -19.63 3.59 3.61
CA ILE A 156 -20.74 2.69 3.23
C ILE A 156 -21.10 2.86 1.76
N VAL A 157 -21.18 4.10 1.25
CA VAL A 157 -21.45 4.38 -0.17
C VAL A 157 -20.38 3.74 -1.05
N CYS A 158 -19.10 3.90 -0.71
CA CYS A 158 -17.99 3.33 -1.45
C CYS A 158 -18.01 1.80 -1.44
N LEU A 159 -18.27 1.20 -0.27
CA LEU A 159 -18.39 -0.25 -0.12
C LEU A 159 -19.56 -0.82 -0.93
N LEU A 160 -20.72 -0.15 -0.93
CA LEU A 160 -21.87 -0.54 -1.72
C LEU A 160 -21.58 -0.44 -3.22
N LEU A 161 -20.88 0.62 -3.66
CA LEU A 161 -20.47 0.80 -5.05
C LEU A 161 -19.54 -0.31 -5.50
N ASN A 162 -18.49 -0.63 -4.72
CA ASN A 162 -17.58 -1.74 -4.96
C ASN A 162 -18.35 -3.07 -5.08
N THR A 163 -19.20 -3.37 -4.11
CA THR A 163 -20.02 -4.59 -4.08
C THR A 163 -20.94 -4.68 -5.28
N TRP A 164 -21.57 -3.57 -5.67
CA TRP A 164 -22.46 -3.51 -6.82
C TRP A 164 -21.71 -3.77 -8.13
N ILE A 165 -20.53 -3.16 -8.34
CA ILE A 165 -19.69 -3.39 -9.52
C ILE A 165 -19.25 -4.85 -9.57
N LEU A 166 -18.71 -5.40 -8.47
CA LEU A 166 -18.31 -6.80 -8.36
C LEU A 166 -19.46 -7.78 -8.66
N SER A 167 -20.69 -7.43 -8.25
CA SER A 167 -21.89 -8.27 -8.50
C SER A 167 -22.25 -8.41 -9.98
N LYS A 168 -21.65 -7.58 -10.86
CA LYS A 168 -21.80 -7.64 -12.33
C LYS A 168 -20.71 -8.50 -13.00
N GLY A 169 -19.76 -9.01 -12.22
CA GLY A 169 -18.70 -9.89 -12.66
C GLY A 169 -17.54 -9.21 -13.37
N LEU A 170 -16.63 -10.04 -13.90
CA LEU A 170 -15.40 -9.54 -14.51
C LEU A 170 -15.68 -8.67 -15.74
N SER A 171 -16.35 -9.18 -16.76
CA SER A 171 -16.58 -8.43 -18.01
C SER A 171 -17.62 -7.32 -17.86
N GLY A 172 -18.70 -7.57 -17.09
CA GLY A 172 -19.82 -6.65 -16.90
C GLY A 172 -19.58 -5.56 -15.87
N GLY A 173 -18.70 -5.80 -14.88
CA GLY A 173 -18.38 -4.92 -13.78
C GLY A 173 -16.94 -4.42 -13.81
N VAL A 174 -15.99 -5.26 -13.43
CA VAL A 174 -14.58 -4.89 -13.25
C VAL A 174 -13.96 -4.32 -14.53
N GLU A 175 -14.13 -5.00 -15.67
CA GLU A 175 -13.60 -4.55 -16.96
C GLU A 175 -14.20 -3.20 -17.40
N LYS A 176 -15.51 -3.00 -17.18
CA LYS A 176 -16.15 -1.71 -17.50
C LYS A 176 -15.65 -0.59 -16.60
N ALA A 177 -15.51 -0.86 -15.31
CA ALA A 177 -14.97 0.12 -14.37
C ALA A 177 -13.54 0.52 -14.75
N ALA A 178 -12.68 -0.44 -15.12
CA ALA A 178 -11.32 -0.18 -15.56
C ALA A 178 -11.27 0.58 -16.89
N LYS A 179 -12.14 0.26 -17.86
CA LYS A 179 -12.22 0.97 -19.15
C LYS A 179 -12.64 2.43 -19.03
N ILE A 180 -13.35 2.80 -17.96
CA ILE A 180 -13.74 4.18 -17.67
C ILE A 180 -12.70 4.83 -16.76
N GLY A 181 -12.36 4.16 -15.66
CA GLY A 181 -11.51 4.73 -14.61
C GLY A 181 -10.09 4.98 -15.07
N MET A 182 -9.46 4.05 -15.79
CA MET A 182 -8.06 4.21 -16.21
C MET A 182 -7.84 5.38 -17.18
N PRO A 183 -8.65 5.57 -18.26
CA PRO A 183 -8.52 6.76 -19.10
C PRO A 183 -8.77 8.07 -18.34
N LEU A 184 -9.78 8.14 -17.47
CA LEU A 184 -10.04 9.35 -16.67
C LEU A 184 -8.89 9.65 -15.71
N LEU A 185 -8.33 8.64 -15.06
CA LEU A 185 -7.14 8.76 -14.22
C LEU A 185 -5.96 9.36 -15.02
N LEU A 186 -5.69 8.86 -16.23
CA LEU A 186 -4.61 9.37 -17.07
C LEU A 186 -4.87 10.82 -17.51
N ILE A 187 -6.10 11.18 -17.87
CA ILE A 187 -6.47 12.55 -18.27
C ILE A 187 -6.30 13.51 -17.07
N PHE A 188 -6.80 13.16 -15.91
CA PHE A 188 -6.65 13.97 -14.69
C PHE A 188 -5.19 14.08 -14.28
N GLY A 189 -4.45 12.96 -14.33
CA GLY A 189 -3.02 12.95 -14.04
C GLY A 189 -2.21 13.81 -14.99
N ALA A 190 -2.46 13.74 -16.30
CA ALA A 190 -1.77 14.57 -17.30
C ALA A 190 -2.06 16.07 -17.09
N PHE A 191 -3.31 16.43 -16.81
CA PHE A 191 -3.66 17.81 -16.48
C PHE A 191 -2.91 18.32 -15.25
N LEU A 192 -2.94 17.55 -14.16
CA LEU A 192 -2.28 17.94 -12.90
C LEU A 192 -0.75 18.00 -13.07
N ALA A 193 -0.15 17.03 -13.76
CA ALA A 193 1.28 17.03 -14.04
C ALA A 193 1.70 18.24 -14.87
N TYR A 194 0.93 18.58 -15.92
CA TYR A 194 1.18 19.78 -16.71
C TYR A 194 1.13 21.04 -15.83
N LYS A 195 0.09 21.21 -15.03
CA LYS A 195 -0.04 22.38 -14.15
C LYS A 195 1.05 22.42 -13.08
N ALA A 196 1.40 21.28 -12.49
CA ALA A 196 2.45 21.20 -11.48
C ALA A 196 3.83 21.59 -12.01
N VAL A 197 4.18 21.12 -13.21
CA VAL A 197 5.47 21.39 -13.85
C VAL A 197 5.56 22.84 -14.34
N THR A 198 4.43 23.44 -14.72
CA THR A 198 4.37 24.83 -15.20
C THR A 198 4.19 25.86 -14.09
N ILE A 199 4.22 25.49 -12.82
CA ILE A 199 4.26 26.43 -11.69
C ILE A 199 5.50 27.32 -11.82
N GLN A 200 5.32 28.64 -11.73
CA GLN A 200 6.39 29.64 -11.78
C GLN A 200 6.58 30.30 -10.41
N ALA A 201 7.83 30.56 -10.06
CA ALA A 201 8.17 31.29 -8.85
C ALA A 201 7.55 32.70 -8.84
N GLY A 202 6.91 33.07 -7.73
CA GLY A 202 6.22 34.35 -7.56
C GLY A 202 4.76 34.36 -8.04
N GLU A 203 4.28 33.31 -8.71
CA GLU A 203 2.88 33.19 -9.12
C GLU A 203 2.08 32.32 -8.12
N GLN A 204 0.84 32.72 -7.85
CA GLN A 204 -0.12 31.92 -7.05
C GLN A 204 0.45 31.47 -5.68
N GLY A 205 1.36 32.24 -5.09
CA GLY A 205 2.00 31.92 -3.80
C GLY A 205 3.17 30.93 -3.89
N ALA A 206 3.57 30.48 -5.08
CA ALA A 206 4.71 29.59 -5.25
C ALA A 206 6.04 30.35 -5.04
N ILE A 207 6.98 29.72 -4.34
CA ILE A 207 8.30 30.29 -4.02
C ILE A 207 9.33 29.89 -5.08
N TYR A 208 9.14 28.71 -5.69
CA TYR A 208 10.05 28.14 -6.67
C TYR A 208 9.31 27.63 -7.90
N ASP A 209 10.04 27.43 -9.00
CA ASP A 209 9.50 26.78 -10.20
C ASP A 209 9.25 25.30 -9.96
N GLY A 210 8.12 24.78 -10.43
CA GLY A 210 7.75 23.37 -10.32
C GLY A 210 8.77 22.44 -11.01
N LEU A 211 9.44 22.89 -12.08
CA LEU A 211 10.52 22.16 -12.76
C LEU A 211 11.66 21.75 -11.83
N LYS A 212 11.96 22.51 -10.77
CA LYS A 212 12.94 22.11 -9.76
C LYS A 212 12.55 20.82 -9.03
N GLY A 213 11.26 20.53 -8.94
CA GLY A 213 10.77 19.25 -8.39
C GLY A 213 11.06 18.07 -9.31
N LEU A 214 10.95 18.24 -10.63
CA LEU A 214 11.39 17.21 -11.58
C LEU A 214 12.91 17.03 -11.54
N ASP A 215 13.67 18.11 -11.48
CA ASP A 215 15.13 18.05 -11.36
C ASP A 215 15.56 17.31 -10.10
N PHE A 216 14.91 17.58 -8.95
CA PHE A 216 15.16 16.84 -7.70
C PHE A 216 15.01 15.32 -7.86
N LEU A 217 14.00 14.87 -8.63
CA LEU A 217 13.73 13.44 -8.82
C LEU A 217 14.60 12.81 -9.90
N TRP A 218 14.81 13.51 -11.04
CA TRP A 218 15.44 12.94 -12.22
C TRP A 218 16.94 13.22 -12.33
N SER A 219 17.49 14.08 -11.46
CA SER A 219 18.94 14.28 -11.39
C SER A 219 19.58 13.17 -10.55
N PRO A 220 20.38 12.26 -11.16
CA PRO A 220 20.98 11.14 -10.44
C PRO A 220 21.89 11.63 -9.31
N LYS A 221 21.72 11.07 -8.12
CA LYS A 221 22.58 11.32 -6.96
C LYS A 221 23.22 10.01 -6.54
N PHE A 222 24.53 9.93 -6.61
CA PHE A 222 25.27 8.70 -6.35
C PHE A 222 25.78 8.57 -4.91
N ASP A 223 25.71 9.64 -4.11
CA ASP A 223 26.26 9.67 -2.75
C ASP A 223 25.53 8.71 -1.81
N THR A 224 24.21 8.59 -1.95
CA THR A 224 23.36 7.76 -1.09
C THR A 224 22.84 6.48 -1.75
N ILE A 225 23.14 6.26 -3.03
CA ILE A 225 22.66 5.09 -3.78
C ILE A 225 23.14 3.76 -3.18
N TRP A 226 24.28 3.77 -2.49
CA TRP A 226 24.85 2.57 -1.85
C TRP A 226 24.29 2.29 -0.45
N GLU A 227 23.38 3.14 0.05
CA GLU A 227 22.75 2.91 1.34
C GLU A 227 21.70 1.79 1.25
N PRO A 228 21.82 0.71 2.06
CA PRO A 228 20.87 -0.41 2.01
C PRO A 228 19.40 -0.01 2.21
N LYS A 229 19.15 1.07 2.98
CA LYS A 229 17.79 1.58 3.19
C LYS A 229 17.09 2.01 1.90
N VAL A 230 17.84 2.61 0.95
CA VAL A 230 17.29 3.09 -0.34
C VAL A 230 16.83 1.92 -1.19
N TRP A 231 17.63 0.84 -1.23
CA TRP A 231 17.29 -0.39 -1.94
C TRP A 231 16.10 -1.11 -1.30
N LEU A 232 16.04 -1.13 0.03
CA LEU A 232 14.92 -1.74 0.76
C LEU A 232 13.62 -0.96 0.54
N ALA A 233 13.69 0.37 0.54
CA ALA A 233 12.56 1.23 0.23
C ALA A 233 12.07 1.03 -1.22
N ALA A 234 13.01 0.97 -2.18
CA ALA A 234 12.72 0.71 -3.59
C ALA A 234 12.07 -0.66 -3.81
N ALA A 235 12.63 -1.72 -3.23
CA ALA A 235 12.05 -3.06 -3.30
C ALA A 235 10.66 -3.12 -2.67
N GLY A 236 10.47 -2.53 -1.48
CA GLY A 236 9.18 -2.44 -0.80
C GLY A 236 8.14 -1.67 -1.63
N GLN A 237 8.55 -0.62 -2.34
CA GLN A 237 7.67 0.12 -3.23
C GLN A 237 7.23 -0.73 -4.42
N ILE A 238 8.12 -1.50 -5.04
CA ILE A 238 7.80 -2.40 -6.17
C ILE A 238 6.75 -3.44 -5.77
N PHE A 239 6.86 -4.04 -4.58
CA PHE A 239 5.85 -4.99 -4.10
C PHE A 239 4.48 -4.35 -3.95
N PHE A 240 4.46 -3.21 -3.30
CA PHE A 240 3.21 -2.50 -3.02
C PHE A 240 2.55 -2.04 -4.32
N THR A 241 3.29 -1.39 -5.20
CA THR A 241 2.76 -0.76 -6.41
C THR A 241 2.26 -1.76 -7.45
N LEU A 242 2.92 -2.92 -7.61
CA LEU A 242 2.51 -3.93 -8.58
C LEU A 242 1.48 -4.93 -8.04
N SER A 243 1.07 -4.80 -6.77
CA SER A 243 0.16 -5.75 -6.09
C SER A 243 0.65 -7.21 -6.15
N ILE A 244 1.98 -7.41 -6.19
CA ILE A 244 2.61 -8.72 -6.22
C ILE A 244 2.50 -9.37 -4.84
N GLY A 245 2.26 -10.69 -4.79
CA GLY A 245 2.07 -11.43 -3.55
C GLY A 245 0.69 -11.23 -2.92
N MET A 246 -0.25 -10.58 -3.61
CA MET A 246 -1.65 -10.49 -3.15
C MET A 246 -2.51 -11.66 -3.61
N GLY A 247 -2.18 -12.29 -4.74
CA GLY A 247 -3.02 -13.32 -5.36
C GLY A 247 -4.10 -12.77 -6.29
N SER A 248 -4.34 -11.47 -6.35
CA SER A 248 -5.28 -10.83 -7.28
C SER A 248 -4.84 -10.99 -8.73
N ILE A 249 -3.55 -10.86 -9.02
CA ILE A 249 -2.97 -11.10 -10.36
C ILE A 249 -3.23 -12.52 -10.80
N GLN A 250 -2.97 -13.51 -9.94
CA GLN A 250 -3.22 -14.92 -10.25
C GLN A 250 -4.69 -15.19 -10.51
N CYS A 251 -5.58 -14.61 -9.70
CA CYS A 251 -7.01 -14.75 -9.90
C CYS A 251 -7.43 -14.18 -11.26
N TYR A 252 -7.05 -12.95 -11.59
CA TYR A 252 -7.35 -12.33 -12.88
C TYR A 252 -6.77 -13.13 -14.06
N ALA A 253 -5.52 -13.57 -13.95
CA ALA A 253 -4.85 -14.38 -14.97
C ALA A 253 -5.46 -15.79 -15.12
N SER A 254 -6.17 -16.29 -14.11
CA SER A 254 -6.86 -17.59 -14.21
C SER A 254 -8.03 -17.62 -15.21
N TYR A 255 -8.55 -16.44 -15.58
CA TYR A 255 -9.59 -16.28 -16.59
C TYR A 255 -9.05 -15.98 -18.00
N VAL A 256 -7.72 -15.98 -18.16
CA VAL A 256 -7.05 -15.78 -19.47
C VAL A 256 -7.13 -17.07 -20.29
N LYS A 257 -7.29 -16.92 -21.59
CA LYS A 257 -7.34 -18.07 -22.52
C LYS A 257 -5.98 -18.76 -22.63
N LYS A 258 -6.00 -20.05 -22.98
CA LYS A 258 -4.80 -20.88 -23.07
C LYS A 258 -3.71 -20.27 -23.96
N ASN A 259 -4.08 -19.67 -25.08
CA ASN A 259 -3.16 -19.15 -26.09
C ASN A 259 -2.94 -17.63 -25.99
N ASP A 260 -3.46 -16.95 -24.96
CA ASP A 260 -3.21 -15.53 -24.77
C ASP A 260 -1.75 -15.28 -24.34
N ASP A 261 -1.15 -14.21 -24.85
CA ASP A 261 0.22 -13.82 -24.52
C ASP A 261 0.31 -13.29 -23.08
N ILE A 262 0.83 -14.11 -22.20
CA ILE A 262 1.07 -13.76 -20.79
C ILE A 262 2.18 -12.73 -20.66
N ALA A 263 3.28 -12.90 -21.40
CA ALA A 263 4.44 -12.06 -21.26
C ALA A 263 4.11 -10.61 -21.64
N LEU A 264 3.46 -10.42 -22.79
CA LEU A 264 3.06 -9.10 -23.26
C LEU A 264 2.03 -8.44 -22.35
N ASN A 265 1.03 -9.20 -21.87
CA ASN A 265 0.01 -8.67 -20.97
C ASN A 265 0.61 -8.27 -19.60
N ALA A 266 1.48 -9.11 -19.03
CA ALA A 266 2.18 -8.83 -17.78
C ALA A 266 3.08 -7.58 -17.89
N MET A 267 3.87 -7.49 -18.98
CA MET A 267 4.69 -6.33 -19.25
C MET A 267 3.85 -5.07 -19.48
N SER A 268 2.77 -5.16 -20.25
CA SER A 268 1.90 -3.99 -20.51
C SER A 268 1.31 -3.44 -19.21
N ALA A 269 0.82 -4.29 -18.32
CA ALA A 269 0.30 -3.88 -17.02
C ALA A 269 1.43 -3.29 -16.12
N GLY A 270 2.59 -3.96 -16.07
CA GLY A 270 3.73 -3.50 -15.26
C GLY A 270 4.30 -2.15 -15.73
N TRP A 271 4.49 -1.97 -17.04
CA TRP A 271 4.98 -0.69 -17.58
C TRP A 271 3.94 0.43 -17.50
N MET A 272 2.65 0.13 -17.65
CA MET A 272 1.58 1.12 -17.40
C MET A 272 1.63 1.61 -15.95
N ASN A 273 1.77 0.69 -15.00
CA ASN A 273 1.93 1.06 -13.59
C ASN A 273 3.19 1.91 -13.37
N GLY A 274 4.35 1.48 -13.89
CA GLY A 274 5.60 2.22 -13.80
C GLY A 274 5.51 3.63 -14.39
N PHE A 275 4.83 3.79 -15.53
CA PHE A 275 4.57 5.08 -16.14
C PHE A 275 3.69 5.96 -15.23
N VAL A 276 2.59 5.43 -14.72
CA VAL A 276 1.69 6.19 -13.83
C VAL A 276 2.43 6.58 -12.55
N GLU A 277 3.24 5.72 -11.98
CA GLU A 277 3.93 5.98 -10.73
C GLU A 277 5.10 6.95 -10.91
N VAL A 278 6.05 6.59 -11.79
CA VAL A 278 7.33 7.30 -11.92
C VAL A 278 7.19 8.58 -12.74
N VAL A 279 6.29 8.60 -13.75
CA VAL A 279 6.12 9.78 -14.60
C VAL A 279 4.97 10.65 -14.10
N LEU A 280 3.74 10.13 -14.01
CA LEU A 280 2.59 10.96 -13.63
C LEU A 280 2.59 11.29 -12.13
N GLY A 281 2.67 10.29 -11.25
CA GLY A 281 2.56 10.50 -9.80
C GLY A 281 3.64 11.42 -9.26
N SER A 282 4.88 11.23 -9.71
CA SER A 282 5.99 12.09 -9.32
C SER A 282 5.92 13.50 -9.93
N ALA A 283 5.44 13.63 -11.16
CA ALA A 283 5.32 14.93 -11.84
C ALA A 283 4.16 15.79 -11.31
N ILE A 284 3.29 15.23 -10.47
CA ILE A 284 2.23 15.99 -9.80
C ILE A 284 2.73 16.48 -8.44
N LEU A 285 2.97 15.54 -7.53
CA LEU A 285 3.12 15.84 -6.11
C LEU A 285 4.46 16.50 -5.78
N ILE A 286 5.56 16.02 -6.36
CA ILE A 286 6.89 16.57 -6.08
C ILE A 286 7.06 17.99 -6.62
N PRO A 287 6.70 18.32 -7.88
CA PRO A 287 6.75 19.70 -8.38
C PRO A 287 5.88 20.68 -7.60
N ILE A 288 4.66 20.28 -7.20
CA ILE A 288 3.81 21.12 -6.35
C ILE A 288 4.49 21.35 -4.98
N ALA A 289 4.94 20.29 -4.33
CA ALA A 289 5.58 20.41 -3.02
C ALA A 289 6.86 21.25 -3.07
N VAL A 290 7.72 21.08 -4.09
CA VAL A 290 8.93 21.89 -4.28
C VAL A 290 8.58 23.33 -4.64
N GLY A 291 7.59 23.54 -5.52
CA GLY A 291 7.17 24.89 -5.92
C GLY A 291 6.74 25.77 -4.74
N TYR A 292 6.01 25.20 -3.78
CA TYR A 292 5.49 25.95 -2.63
C TYR A 292 6.39 25.92 -1.38
N PHE A 293 7.14 24.85 -1.13
CA PHE A 293 7.91 24.66 0.10
C PHE A 293 9.42 24.55 -0.10
N GLY A 294 9.87 24.45 -1.35
CA GLY A 294 11.27 24.21 -1.67
C GLY A 294 11.74 22.80 -1.32
N ILE A 295 12.97 22.46 -1.73
CA ILE A 295 13.56 21.14 -1.46
C ILE A 295 13.81 20.94 0.04
N ASP A 296 14.22 21.99 0.75
CA ASP A 296 14.51 21.92 2.19
C ASP A 296 13.23 21.71 3.03
N GLY A 297 12.10 22.26 2.61
CA GLY A 297 10.81 22.11 3.27
C GLY A 297 10.14 20.74 3.06
N LEU A 298 10.59 19.95 2.07
CA LEU A 298 9.97 18.65 1.77
C LEU A 298 9.95 17.67 2.94
N LYS A 299 11.05 17.61 3.72
CA LYS A 299 11.16 16.68 4.86
C LYS A 299 10.17 17.01 5.96
N ASP A 300 10.00 18.30 6.25
CA ASP A 300 9.05 18.76 7.26
C ASP A 300 7.62 18.49 6.80
N LEU A 301 7.33 18.75 5.53
CA LEU A 301 6.03 18.52 4.93
C LEU A 301 5.57 17.05 5.00
N ILE A 302 6.47 16.10 4.70
CA ILE A 302 6.14 14.67 4.77
C ILE A 302 6.15 14.11 6.21
N SER A 303 6.77 14.82 7.17
CA SER A 303 6.77 14.41 8.58
C SER A 303 5.39 14.47 9.23
N ASP A 304 4.47 15.30 8.70
CA ASP A 304 3.10 15.45 9.18
C ASP A 304 2.11 14.52 8.43
N GLY A 305 2.26 13.21 8.61
CA GLY A 305 1.33 12.22 8.09
C GLY A 305 1.70 11.65 6.71
N GLY A 306 2.94 11.86 6.23
CA GLY A 306 3.42 11.25 4.99
C GLY A 306 2.59 11.64 3.76
N GLY A 307 2.31 10.66 2.91
CA GLY A 307 1.52 10.89 1.69
C GLY A 307 0.06 11.23 1.95
N LEU A 308 -0.55 10.67 2.99
CA LEU A 308 -1.92 11.02 3.39
C LEU A 308 -1.99 12.48 3.88
N GLY A 309 -1.01 12.91 4.71
CA GLY A 309 -0.91 14.31 5.14
C GLY A 309 -0.76 15.26 3.97
N LEU A 310 0.16 14.96 3.06
CA LEU A 310 0.39 15.78 1.87
C LEU A 310 -0.85 15.82 0.97
N GLY A 311 -1.46 14.66 0.70
CA GLY A 311 -2.60 14.54 -0.22
C GLY A 311 -3.90 15.16 0.30
N PHE A 312 -4.18 15.08 1.61
CA PHE A 312 -5.46 15.47 2.19
C PHE A 312 -5.42 16.71 3.09
N LYS A 313 -4.24 17.09 3.63
CA LYS A 313 -4.09 18.32 4.44
C LYS A 313 -3.50 19.47 3.65
N THR A 314 -2.57 19.19 2.72
CA THR A 314 -1.78 20.23 2.07
C THR A 314 -2.30 20.56 0.66
N LEU A 315 -2.50 19.55 -0.19
CA LEU A 315 -2.89 19.79 -1.58
C LEU A 315 -4.24 20.52 -1.73
N PRO A 316 -5.31 20.24 -0.93
CA PRO A 316 -6.54 21.01 -1.04
C PRO A 316 -6.33 22.52 -0.84
N TYR A 317 -5.51 22.89 0.15
CA TYR A 317 -5.12 24.27 0.37
C TYR A 317 -4.34 24.86 -0.82
N LEU A 318 -3.39 24.10 -1.40
CA LEU A 318 -2.57 24.59 -2.51
C LEU A 318 -3.39 24.77 -3.81
N PHE A 319 -4.36 23.90 -4.06
CA PHE A 319 -5.25 24.07 -5.21
C PHE A 319 -6.08 25.34 -5.13
N GLU A 320 -6.50 25.77 -3.94
CA GLU A 320 -7.19 27.03 -3.73
C GLU A 320 -6.33 28.24 -4.15
N GLN A 321 -4.98 28.14 -4.02
CA GLN A 321 -4.06 29.19 -4.50
C GLN A 321 -4.08 29.35 -6.03
N TRP A 322 -4.52 28.31 -6.78
CA TRP A 322 -4.67 28.40 -8.24
C TRP A 322 -5.89 29.21 -8.66
N GLY A 323 -6.78 29.53 -7.72
CA GLY A 323 -7.90 30.44 -7.84
C GLY A 323 -9.14 29.86 -8.49
N GLY A 324 -10.31 30.25 -7.99
CA GLY A 324 -11.64 30.03 -8.55
C GLY A 324 -11.89 28.66 -9.18
N VAL A 325 -12.36 28.67 -10.41
CA VAL A 325 -12.73 27.45 -11.15
C VAL A 325 -11.54 26.49 -11.35
N LEU A 326 -10.33 27.02 -11.51
CA LEU A 326 -9.14 26.18 -11.73
C LEU A 326 -8.75 25.40 -10.48
N GLY A 327 -8.86 26.00 -9.29
CA GLY A 327 -8.61 25.33 -8.01
C GLY A 327 -9.60 24.20 -7.77
N VAL A 328 -10.90 24.46 -7.97
CA VAL A 328 -11.94 23.43 -7.86
C VAL A 328 -11.70 22.29 -8.85
N PHE A 329 -11.39 22.63 -10.12
CA PHE A 329 -11.11 21.61 -11.12
C PHE A 329 -9.86 20.78 -10.77
N ALA A 330 -8.80 21.40 -10.24
CA ALA A 330 -7.60 20.70 -9.80
C ALA A 330 -7.88 19.75 -8.62
N GLY A 331 -8.65 20.19 -7.64
CA GLY A 331 -9.05 19.32 -6.53
C GLY A 331 -9.93 18.16 -6.98
N VAL A 332 -10.91 18.40 -7.85
CA VAL A 332 -11.74 17.33 -8.44
C VAL A 332 -10.87 16.35 -9.26
N ALA A 333 -9.92 16.86 -10.04
CA ALA A 333 -9.01 16.03 -10.80
C ALA A 333 -8.12 15.19 -9.89
N TRP A 334 -7.58 15.75 -8.80
CA TRP A 334 -6.75 15.04 -7.83
C TRP A 334 -7.53 13.95 -7.09
N PHE A 335 -8.62 14.30 -6.45
CA PHE A 335 -9.38 13.31 -5.68
C PHE A 335 -10.14 12.33 -6.58
N GLY A 336 -10.57 12.74 -7.77
CA GLY A 336 -11.15 11.87 -8.79
C GLY A 336 -10.13 10.86 -9.33
N LEU A 337 -8.90 11.29 -9.61
CA LEU A 337 -7.79 10.42 -9.99
C LEU A 337 -7.52 9.37 -8.89
N LEU A 338 -7.41 9.81 -7.63
CA LEU A 338 -7.21 8.92 -6.49
C LEU A 338 -8.39 7.95 -6.31
N PHE A 339 -9.63 8.41 -6.52
CA PHE A 339 -10.81 7.57 -6.45
C PHE A 339 -10.79 6.47 -7.52
N PHE A 340 -10.48 6.81 -8.78
CA PHE A 340 -10.37 5.80 -9.84
C PHE A 340 -9.22 4.82 -9.62
N ALA A 341 -8.08 5.28 -9.11
CA ALA A 341 -6.99 4.42 -8.68
C ALA A 341 -7.41 3.49 -7.53
N GLY A 342 -8.15 4.03 -6.55
CA GLY A 342 -8.67 3.28 -5.41
C GLY A 342 -9.63 2.19 -5.83
N ILE A 343 -10.68 2.54 -6.56
CA ILE A 343 -11.76 1.61 -6.89
C ILE A 343 -11.30 0.46 -7.80
N THR A 344 -10.40 0.71 -8.76
CA THR A 344 -9.89 -0.37 -9.62
C THR A 344 -9.06 -1.40 -8.84
N SER A 345 -8.32 -0.95 -7.83
CA SER A 345 -7.55 -1.83 -6.94
C SER A 345 -8.45 -2.59 -5.95
N SER A 346 -9.45 -1.92 -5.34
CA SER A 346 -10.38 -2.58 -4.40
C SER A 346 -11.25 -3.64 -5.08
N LEU A 347 -11.66 -3.40 -6.33
CA LEU A 347 -12.36 -4.42 -7.15
C LEU A 347 -11.48 -5.66 -7.39
N ALA A 348 -10.18 -5.47 -7.64
CA ALA A 348 -9.26 -6.58 -7.81
C ALA A 348 -9.12 -7.43 -6.54
N MET A 349 -9.15 -6.81 -5.37
CA MET A 349 -9.10 -7.51 -4.07
C MET A 349 -10.32 -8.40 -3.82
N GLY A 350 -11.48 -8.05 -4.39
CA GLY A 350 -12.71 -8.85 -4.25
C GLY A 350 -12.67 -10.17 -5.01
N THR A 351 -11.98 -10.22 -6.15
CA THR A 351 -12.07 -11.36 -7.07
C THR A 351 -11.48 -12.68 -6.54
N PRO A 352 -10.34 -12.74 -5.81
CA PRO A 352 -9.84 -13.99 -5.22
C PRO A 352 -10.79 -14.59 -4.20
N VAL A 353 -11.47 -13.74 -3.43
CA VAL A 353 -12.47 -14.17 -2.43
C VAL A 353 -13.71 -14.72 -3.14
N MET A 354 -14.21 -13.97 -4.13
CA MET A 354 -15.35 -14.40 -4.95
C MET A 354 -15.06 -15.70 -5.69
N GLY A 355 -13.89 -15.80 -6.33
CA GLY A 355 -13.46 -17.01 -7.04
C GLY A 355 -13.44 -18.23 -6.11
N PHE A 356 -12.96 -18.07 -4.89
CA PHE A 356 -12.99 -19.14 -3.88
C PHE A 356 -14.41 -19.59 -3.53
N LEU A 357 -15.31 -18.63 -3.28
CA LEU A 357 -16.71 -18.94 -2.94
C LEU A 357 -17.46 -19.59 -4.11
N GLN A 358 -17.19 -19.14 -5.33
CA GLN A 358 -17.79 -19.71 -6.54
C GLN A 358 -17.29 -21.13 -6.83
N ASP A 359 -15.96 -21.32 -6.85
CA ASP A 359 -15.36 -22.60 -7.21
C ASP A 359 -15.62 -23.70 -6.18
N GLU A 360 -15.55 -23.35 -4.88
CA GLU A 360 -15.56 -24.35 -3.82
C GLU A 360 -16.96 -24.57 -3.24
N PHE A 361 -17.78 -23.54 -3.18
CA PHE A 361 -19.10 -23.60 -2.58
C PHE A 361 -20.24 -23.50 -3.58
N GLY A 362 -19.92 -23.21 -4.86
CA GLY A 362 -20.91 -23.11 -5.94
C GLY A 362 -21.79 -21.86 -5.84
N TRP A 363 -21.30 -20.81 -5.23
CA TRP A 363 -22.07 -19.58 -5.07
C TRP A 363 -22.20 -18.83 -6.40
N LYS A 364 -23.36 -18.19 -6.58
CA LYS A 364 -23.55 -17.27 -7.69
C LYS A 364 -22.70 -16.02 -7.48
N GLU A 365 -22.22 -15.45 -8.57
CA GLU A 365 -21.36 -14.25 -8.59
C GLU A 365 -21.90 -13.11 -7.71
N LYS A 366 -23.20 -12.80 -7.85
CA LYS A 366 -23.87 -11.79 -7.02
C LYS A 366 -23.75 -12.08 -5.53
N ASN A 367 -23.99 -13.33 -5.09
CA ASN A 367 -23.95 -13.68 -3.69
C ASN A 367 -22.51 -13.63 -3.13
N ALA A 368 -21.53 -14.05 -3.94
CA ALA A 368 -20.12 -13.99 -3.57
C ALA A 368 -19.65 -12.52 -3.40
N ALA A 369 -20.08 -11.61 -4.30
CA ALA A 369 -19.79 -10.20 -4.19
C ALA A 369 -20.38 -9.56 -2.91
N TRP A 370 -21.65 -9.84 -2.60
CA TRP A 370 -22.30 -9.33 -1.38
C TRP A 370 -21.66 -9.90 -0.11
N MET A 371 -21.21 -11.16 -0.12
CA MET A 371 -20.46 -11.73 1.00
C MET A 371 -19.10 -11.06 1.16
N PHE A 372 -18.40 -10.75 0.06
CA PHE A 372 -17.16 -9.99 0.13
C PHE A 372 -17.40 -8.60 0.74
N GLY A 373 -18.41 -7.87 0.25
CA GLY A 373 -18.76 -6.55 0.79
C GLY A 373 -19.11 -6.61 2.29
N PHE A 374 -19.88 -7.62 2.71
CA PHE A 374 -20.20 -7.85 4.13
C PHE A 374 -18.95 -8.17 4.96
N ALA A 375 -18.07 -9.03 4.43
CA ALA A 375 -16.81 -9.34 5.10
C ALA A 375 -15.93 -8.10 5.26
N VAL A 376 -15.79 -7.27 4.21
CA VAL A 376 -15.03 -6.01 4.27
C VAL A 376 -15.67 -5.01 5.24
N LEU A 377 -17.01 -4.96 5.33
CA LEU A 377 -17.70 -4.15 6.32
C LEU A 377 -17.29 -4.53 7.74
N ILE A 378 -17.37 -5.81 8.09
CA ILE A 378 -17.05 -6.29 9.45
C ILE A 378 -15.55 -6.13 9.75
N LEU A 379 -14.68 -6.51 8.81
CA LEU A 379 -13.23 -6.45 8.97
C LEU A 379 -12.70 -5.01 8.97
N GLY A 380 -13.41 -4.08 8.30
CA GLY A 380 -13.06 -2.67 8.22
C GLY A 380 -13.50 -1.86 9.44
N LEU A 381 -14.54 -2.29 10.17
CA LEU A 381 -15.00 -1.59 11.37
C LEU A 381 -13.88 -1.23 12.37
N PRO A 382 -12.95 -2.15 12.74
CA PRO A 382 -11.85 -1.79 13.62
C PRO A 382 -10.94 -0.70 13.05
N THR A 383 -10.69 -0.72 11.74
CA THR A 383 -9.87 0.30 11.08
C THR A 383 -10.57 1.66 11.09
N VAL A 384 -11.86 1.71 10.81
CA VAL A 384 -12.66 2.95 10.80
C VAL A 384 -12.73 3.55 12.20
N LEU A 385 -13.13 2.74 13.20
CA LEU A 385 -13.38 3.21 14.57
C LEU A 385 -12.10 3.54 15.35
N PHE A 386 -10.98 2.88 15.03
CA PHE A 386 -9.73 2.99 15.77
C PHE A 386 -8.54 3.39 14.88
N PHE A 387 -8.82 4.14 13.81
CA PHE A 387 -7.79 4.61 12.87
C PHE A 387 -6.65 5.33 13.59
N ASN A 388 -6.96 6.31 14.43
CA ASN A 388 -6.00 7.09 15.19
C ASN A 388 -5.27 6.27 16.29
N ASN A 389 -5.72 5.06 16.58
CA ASN A 389 -5.07 4.14 17.51
C ASN A 389 -4.08 3.17 16.82
N GLY A 390 -3.81 3.37 15.51
CA GLY A 390 -2.82 2.61 14.76
C GLY A 390 -3.29 1.22 14.30
N VAL A 391 -4.60 0.96 14.25
CA VAL A 391 -5.15 -0.29 13.70
C VAL A 391 -4.86 -0.38 12.21
N PHE A 392 -5.01 0.74 11.48
CA PHE A 392 -4.63 0.84 10.08
C PHE A 392 -3.18 0.44 9.84
N ASP A 393 -2.23 0.96 10.65
CA ASP A 393 -0.80 0.66 10.52
C ASP A 393 -0.51 -0.84 10.67
N GLU A 394 -1.22 -1.53 11.59
CA GLU A 394 -1.05 -2.97 11.80
C GLU A 394 -1.59 -3.80 10.63
N TYR A 395 -2.74 -3.43 10.08
CA TYR A 395 -3.28 -4.10 8.89
C TYR A 395 -2.38 -3.89 7.67
N ASP A 396 -1.94 -2.65 7.42
CA ASP A 396 -1.03 -2.34 6.30
C ASP A 396 0.33 -3.04 6.46
N TYR A 397 0.87 -3.06 7.68
CA TYR A 397 2.16 -3.70 7.94
C TYR A 397 2.08 -5.22 7.76
N TRP A 398 1.14 -5.91 8.44
CA TRP A 398 1.10 -7.37 8.41
C TRP A 398 0.50 -7.93 7.11
N ALA A 399 -0.59 -7.37 6.63
CA ALA A 399 -1.23 -7.84 5.39
C ALA A 399 -0.64 -7.15 4.16
N GLY A 400 -0.50 -5.83 4.15
CA GLY A 400 -0.07 -5.05 3.00
C GLY A 400 1.45 -5.01 2.78
N THR A 401 2.26 -5.51 3.72
CA THR A 401 3.73 -5.54 3.57
C THR A 401 4.32 -6.92 3.82
N VAL A 402 4.23 -7.46 5.04
CA VAL A 402 4.90 -8.72 5.41
C VAL A 402 4.32 -9.90 4.65
N SER A 403 2.99 -10.02 4.60
CA SER A 403 2.33 -11.14 3.92
C SER A 403 2.57 -11.13 2.41
N LEU A 404 2.63 -9.95 1.77
CA LEU A 404 2.92 -9.82 0.34
C LEU A 404 4.28 -10.40 -0.01
N VAL A 405 5.33 -9.94 0.70
CA VAL A 405 6.70 -10.38 0.45
C VAL A 405 6.87 -11.86 0.75
N PHE A 406 6.28 -12.34 1.85
CA PHE A 406 6.29 -13.76 2.21
C PHE A 406 5.64 -14.62 1.14
N PHE A 407 4.44 -14.25 0.70
CA PHE A 407 3.69 -15.04 -0.27
C PHE A 407 4.39 -15.06 -1.62
N ALA A 408 4.84 -13.91 -2.14
CA ALA A 408 5.62 -13.83 -3.37
C ALA A 408 6.94 -14.63 -3.31
N PHE A 409 7.62 -14.62 -2.15
CA PHE A 409 8.83 -15.42 -1.95
C PHE A 409 8.54 -16.92 -2.06
N ILE A 410 7.47 -17.40 -1.44
CA ILE A 410 7.10 -18.81 -1.52
C ILE A 410 6.61 -19.18 -2.92
N GLU A 411 5.88 -18.30 -3.59
CA GLU A 411 5.38 -18.52 -4.96
C GLU A 411 6.51 -18.68 -5.99
N ILE A 412 7.53 -17.84 -5.91
CA ILE A 412 8.65 -17.97 -6.84
C ILE A 412 9.46 -19.24 -6.58
N ILE A 413 9.56 -19.70 -5.34
CA ILE A 413 10.15 -20.99 -5.00
C ILE A 413 9.29 -22.14 -5.55
N LEU A 414 7.97 -22.08 -5.34
CA LEU A 414 7.05 -23.07 -5.91
C LEU A 414 7.21 -23.14 -7.43
N PHE A 415 7.16 -22.00 -8.11
CA PHE A 415 7.20 -21.92 -9.56
C PHE A 415 8.52 -22.38 -10.15
N SER A 416 9.64 -21.90 -9.60
CA SER A 416 10.97 -22.11 -10.20
C SER A 416 11.65 -23.43 -9.79
N TRP A 417 11.39 -23.92 -8.56
CA TRP A 417 12.10 -25.08 -7.99
C TRP A 417 11.21 -26.32 -7.82
N VAL A 418 9.94 -26.16 -7.43
CA VAL A 418 9.03 -27.29 -7.18
C VAL A 418 8.28 -27.68 -8.44
N PHE A 419 7.54 -26.76 -9.04
CA PHE A 419 6.88 -26.95 -10.35
C PHE A 419 7.92 -27.11 -11.46
N GLY A 420 9.01 -26.36 -11.33
CA GLY A 420 10.21 -26.44 -12.13
C GLY A 420 10.26 -25.42 -13.26
N ILE A 421 11.40 -24.70 -13.32
CA ILE A 421 11.61 -23.59 -14.26
C ILE A 421 11.39 -23.95 -15.73
N LYS A 422 11.61 -25.20 -16.14
CA LYS A 422 11.37 -25.63 -17.53
C LYS A 422 9.86 -25.57 -17.86
N LYS A 423 9.02 -26.13 -17.00
CA LYS A 423 7.56 -26.07 -17.14
C LYS A 423 7.04 -24.64 -17.00
N GLY A 424 7.53 -23.92 -15.99
CA GLY A 424 7.19 -22.53 -15.77
C GLY A 424 7.53 -21.65 -16.98
N TRP A 425 8.70 -21.88 -17.59
CA TRP A 425 9.08 -21.14 -18.79
C TRP A 425 8.18 -21.43 -20.00
N GLN A 426 7.73 -22.68 -20.16
CA GLN A 426 6.72 -23.02 -21.17
C GLN A 426 5.44 -22.23 -20.93
N GLU A 427 4.98 -22.14 -19.68
CA GLU A 427 3.79 -21.33 -19.36
C GLU A 427 4.01 -19.84 -19.66
N ILE A 428 5.17 -19.26 -19.40
CA ILE A 428 5.46 -17.86 -19.75
C ILE A 428 5.44 -17.65 -21.27
N THR A 429 6.00 -18.57 -22.03
CA THR A 429 6.24 -18.40 -23.48
C THR A 429 5.16 -19.02 -24.37
N GLU A 430 4.22 -19.80 -23.83
CA GLU A 430 3.11 -20.36 -24.58
C GLU A 430 2.16 -19.24 -25.05
N GLY A 431 2.01 -19.09 -26.36
CA GLY A 431 1.19 -18.04 -26.97
C GLY A 431 1.84 -16.65 -26.98
N ALA A 432 3.14 -16.55 -26.66
CA ALA A 432 3.84 -15.26 -26.63
C ALA A 432 4.10 -14.72 -28.04
N ASP A 433 3.59 -13.51 -28.32
CA ASP A 433 3.84 -12.75 -29.55
C ASP A 433 5.26 -12.14 -29.56
N ILE A 434 5.82 -11.90 -28.36
CA ILE A 434 7.16 -11.36 -28.16
C ILE A 434 8.10 -12.40 -27.58
N LYS A 435 9.34 -12.44 -28.10
CA LYS A 435 10.36 -13.34 -27.59
C LYS A 435 10.89 -12.85 -26.25
N VAL A 436 10.51 -13.49 -25.16
CA VAL A 436 11.05 -13.20 -23.83
C VAL A 436 12.52 -13.63 -23.75
N PRO A 437 13.46 -12.74 -23.34
CA PRO A 437 14.88 -13.09 -23.27
C PRO A 437 15.15 -14.23 -22.29
N ASN A 438 15.97 -15.19 -22.71
CA ASN A 438 16.28 -16.38 -21.90
C ASN A 438 16.96 -16.08 -20.54
N ILE A 439 17.56 -14.89 -20.42
CA ILE A 439 18.16 -14.45 -19.15
C ILE A 439 17.15 -14.43 -18.00
N PHE A 440 15.87 -14.19 -18.30
CA PHE A 440 14.82 -14.20 -17.28
C PHE A 440 14.63 -15.59 -16.63
N LYS A 441 15.00 -16.70 -17.30
CA LYS A 441 15.03 -18.02 -16.64
C LYS A 441 15.99 -18.05 -15.46
N PHE A 442 17.17 -17.45 -15.65
CA PHE A 442 18.18 -17.37 -14.60
C PHE A 442 17.75 -16.39 -13.50
N ILE A 443 17.23 -15.24 -13.89
CA ILE A 443 16.73 -14.22 -12.95
C ILE A 443 15.63 -14.80 -12.08
N ILE A 444 14.57 -15.40 -12.66
CA ILE A 444 13.44 -16.01 -11.95
C ILE A 444 13.92 -17.14 -11.01
N LYS A 445 14.88 -17.94 -11.45
CA LYS A 445 15.32 -19.10 -10.68
C LYS A 445 16.24 -18.75 -9.52
N PHE A 446 17.10 -17.74 -9.65
CA PHE A 446 18.17 -17.48 -8.69
C PHE A 446 18.15 -16.04 -8.14
N ILE A 447 18.10 -15.03 -9.00
CA ILE A 447 18.26 -13.63 -8.59
C ILE A 447 17.02 -13.15 -7.81
N THR A 448 15.84 -13.32 -8.38
CA THR A 448 14.60 -12.84 -7.75
C THR A 448 14.33 -13.51 -6.41
N PRO A 449 14.46 -14.86 -6.24
CA PRO A 449 14.30 -15.48 -4.92
C PRO A 449 15.32 -15.00 -3.88
N LEU A 450 16.57 -14.75 -4.29
CA LEU A 450 17.60 -14.22 -3.39
C LEU A 450 17.25 -12.80 -2.91
N LEU A 451 16.86 -11.92 -3.84
CA LEU A 451 16.45 -10.56 -3.52
C LEU A 451 15.20 -10.55 -2.63
N LEU A 452 14.21 -11.42 -2.92
CA LEU A 452 13.01 -11.58 -2.11
C LEU A 452 13.31 -12.07 -0.69
N GLY A 453 14.19 -13.07 -0.57
CA GLY A 453 14.63 -13.55 0.73
C GLY A 453 15.28 -12.43 1.53
N TRP A 454 16.16 -11.64 0.90
CA TRP A 454 16.79 -10.50 1.54
C TRP A 454 15.76 -9.44 2.01
N VAL A 455 14.80 -9.05 1.14
CA VAL A 455 13.75 -8.09 1.48
C VAL A 455 12.86 -8.63 2.59
N PHE A 456 12.48 -9.92 2.53
CA PHE A 456 11.66 -10.56 3.54
C PHE A 456 12.33 -10.53 4.92
N PHE A 457 13.57 -10.98 5.03
CA PHE A 457 14.30 -10.95 6.29
C PHE A 457 14.54 -9.52 6.78
N ALA A 458 14.89 -8.59 5.89
CA ALA A 458 15.08 -7.19 6.24
C ALA A 458 13.77 -6.47 6.63
N SER A 459 12.59 -7.01 6.27
CA SER A 459 11.29 -6.46 6.67
C SER A 459 10.89 -6.80 8.11
N PHE A 460 11.56 -7.77 8.74
CA PHE A 460 11.30 -8.07 10.14
C PHE A 460 11.76 -6.92 11.05
N PRO A 461 10.91 -6.55 12.03
CA PRO A 461 11.12 -5.35 12.84
C PRO A 461 12.49 -5.24 13.50
N GLY A 462 13.03 -6.32 14.06
CA GLY A 462 14.32 -6.32 14.74
C GLY A 462 15.51 -6.10 13.78
N ILE A 463 15.48 -6.71 12.60
CA ILE A 463 16.56 -6.62 11.60
C ILE A 463 16.54 -5.25 10.91
N LYS A 464 15.34 -4.73 10.61
CA LYS A 464 15.18 -3.41 10.03
C LYS A 464 15.75 -2.32 10.94
N ASP A 465 15.57 -2.45 12.25
CA ASP A 465 16.09 -1.50 13.22
C ASP A 465 17.61 -1.54 13.33
N GLU A 466 18.24 -2.71 13.30
CA GLU A 466 19.69 -2.83 13.28
C GLU A 466 20.33 -2.24 12.03
N ILE A 467 19.73 -2.44 10.87
CA ILE A 467 20.19 -1.87 9.59
C ILE A 467 20.05 -0.35 9.60
N HIS A 468 18.96 0.19 10.16
CA HIS A 468 18.74 1.63 10.25
C HIS A 468 19.54 2.30 11.39
N HIS A 469 19.84 1.61 12.49
CA HIS A 469 20.58 2.18 13.63
C HIS A 469 22.04 2.52 13.32
N LYS A 470 22.68 1.87 12.39
CA LYS A 470 24.11 2.15 12.08
C LYS A 470 24.36 3.54 11.46
N LYS A 471 23.32 4.23 10.93
CA LYS A 471 23.51 5.51 10.23
C LYS A 471 22.43 6.60 10.41
N SER A 472 21.26 6.31 10.95
CA SER A 472 20.23 7.33 11.15
C SER A 472 19.52 7.19 12.48
N ASN A 473 19.47 8.30 13.22
CA ASN A 473 18.93 8.41 14.57
C ASN A 473 17.39 8.28 14.68
N GLU A 474 16.66 7.61 13.76
CA GLU A 474 15.26 7.98 13.67
C GLU A 474 14.18 6.92 13.91
N LYS A 475 14.44 5.60 13.94
CA LYS A 475 13.30 4.67 14.06
C LYS A 475 13.56 3.53 15.03
N ILE A 476 13.04 3.65 16.23
CA ILE A 476 12.75 2.53 17.11
C ILE A 476 11.29 2.13 16.87
N ASN A 477 11.05 0.84 16.63
CA ASN A 477 9.70 0.32 16.48
C ASN A 477 9.28 -0.53 17.69
N PHE A 478 8.08 -1.06 17.65
CA PHE A 478 7.45 -1.82 18.73
C PHE A 478 8.28 -3.02 19.24
N PHE A 479 9.17 -3.60 18.42
CA PHE A 479 10.00 -4.77 18.78
C PHE A 479 11.45 -4.40 19.14
N SER A 480 11.78 -3.10 19.18
CA SER A 480 13.11 -2.65 19.56
C SER A 480 13.45 -3.04 20.98
N SER A 481 14.71 -3.40 21.20
CA SER A 481 15.16 -3.83 22.51
C SER A 481 15.08 -2.69 23.54
N PRO A 482 14.87 -2.98 24.83
CA PRO A 482 14.92 -1.97 25.89
C PRO A 482 16.22 -1.16 25.93
N ASN A 483 17.34 -1.77 25.54
CA ASN A 483 18.64 -1.10 25.48
C ASN A 483 18.73 -0.08 24.35
N ALA A 484 18.15 -0.36 23.18
CA ALA A 484 18.07 0.59 22.08
C ALA A 484 17.21 1.80 22.45
N ILE A 485 16.13 1.59 23.21
CA ILE A 485 15.27 2.64 23.73
C ILE A 485 16.03 3.53 24.74
N LYS A 486 16.79 2.93 25.65
CA LYS A 486 17.63 3.66 26.62
C LYS A 486 18.68 4.53 25.93
N LEU A 487 19.38 3.99 24.94
CA LEU A 487 20.39 4.72 24.16
C LEU A 487 19.80 5.96 23.50
N LYS A 488 18.62 5.85 22.90
CA LYS A 488 17.99 6.96 22.20
C LYS A 488 17.44 8.04 23.13
N ILE A 489 16.92 7.67 24.29
CA ILE A 489 16.52 8.63 25.33
C ILE A 489 17.74 9.42 25.82
N THR A 490 18.87 8.72 26.05
CA THR A 490 20.12 9.38 26.46
C THR A 490 20.65 10.34 25.39
N GLU A 491 20.54 9.98 24.10
CA GLU A 491 20.91 10.87 23.00
C GLU A 491 20.00 12.11 22.93
N GLN A 492 18.69 11.93 23.09
CA GLN A 492 17.75 13.05 23.12
C GLN A 492 17.98 13.97 24.32
N GLN A 493 18.29 13.42 25.48
CA GLN A 493 18.69 14.20 26.67
C GLN A 493 19.93 15.04 26.37
N LYS A 494 20.98 14.47 25.77
CA LYS A 494 22.19 15.22 25.40
C LYS A 494 21.91 16.36 24.42
N VAL A 495 21.02 16.13 23.43
CA VAL A 495 20.61 17.17 22.47
C VAL A 495 19.84 18.30 23.19
N LEU A 496 19.00 17.96 24.15
CA LEU A 496 18.29 18.96 24.98
C LEU A 496 19.24 19.77 25.83
N GLU A 497 20.22 19.11 26.48
CA GLU A 497 21.25 19.75 27.31
C GLU A 497 22.15 20.72 26.53
N THR A 498 22.38 20.45 25.24
CA THR A 498 23.22 21.31 24.39
C THR A 498 22.51 22.56 23.85
N LYS A 499 21.19 22.68 24.00
CA LYS A 499 20.45 23.88 23.58
C LYS A 499 20.59 24.97 24.61
N LYS A 500 21.10 26.14 24.21
CA LYS A 500 21.36 27.32 25.08
C LYS A 500 20.14 27.83 25.85
N ASP A 501 18.94 27.57 25.36
CA ASP A 501 17.68 28.04 25.97
C ASP A 501 17.03 27.01 26.89
N PHE A 502 17.67 25.87 27.11
CA PHE A 502 17.15 24.82 27.95
C PHE A 502 17.63 24.95 29.39
N SER A 503 16.71 25.24 30.30
CA SER A 503 17.05 25.29 31.73
C SER A 503 17.20 23.87 32.28
N PRO A 504 18.32 23.57 33.00
CA PRO A 504 18.52 22.27 33.67
C PRO A 504 17.37 21.88 34.61
N LYS A 505 16.59 22.86 35.07
CA LYS A 505 15.41 22.68 35.91
C LYS A 505 14.35 21.78 35.31
N TYR A 506 14.32 21.63 33.97
CA TYR A 506 13.35 20.79 33.26
C TYR A 506 13.78 19.32 33.15
N LEU A 507 15.05 18.99 33.38
CA LEU A 507 15.55 17.63 33.28
C LEU A 507 15.57 16.87 34.62
N GLU A 508 15.82 17.57 35.73
CA GLU A 508 16.06 16.95 37.03
C GLU A 508 14.86 16.19 37.64
N PRO A 509 13.61 16.68 37.61
CA PRO A 509 12.53 16.00 38.33
C PRO A 509 11.93 14.79 37.61
N SER A 510 12.10 14.68 36.29
CA SER A 510 11.32 13.75 35.47
C SER A 510 12.07 12.51 35.06
N PHE A 511 13.37 12.55 35.11
CA PHE A 511 14.26 11.46 34.73
C PHE A 511 15.13 10.96 35.88
N SER A 512 14.92 11.42 37.10
CA SER A 512 15.55 10.82 38.27
C SER A 512 15.09 9.37 38.39
N ASN A 513 16.01 8.45 38.61
CA ASN A 513 15.81 7.01 38.73
C ASN A 513 14.73 6.58 39.74
N SER A 514 14.23 7.50 40.57
CA SER A 514 13.20 7.25 41.56
C SER A 514 11.77 7.43 41.09
N GLN A 515 11.52 8.12 39.94
CA GLN A 515 10.16 8.37 39.44
C GLN A 515 9.79 7.64 38.18
N LEU A 516 10.74 7.24 37.34
CA LEU A 516 10.58 6.33 36.22
C LEU A 516 11.35 5.06 36.57
N ASP A 517 10.67 4.01 37.01
CA ASP A 517 11.27 2.68 37.02
C ASP A 517 11.56 2.32 35.56
N LEU A 518 12.78 2.67 35.14
CA LEU A 518 13.27 2.50 33.77
C LEU A 518 13.11 1.08 33.27
N ASN A 519 12.96 0.11 34.15
CA ASN A 519 12.76 -1.30 33.80
C ASN A 519 11.27 -1.66 33.66
N LYS A 520 10.35 -0.93 34.30
CA LYS A 520 8.90 -1.17 34.26
C LYS A 520 8.13 -0.19 33.40
N GLU A 521 8.55 1.08 33.34
CA GLU A 521 7.82 2.16 32.65
C GLU A 521 8.42 2.56 31.29
N LEU A 522 9.71 2.31 31.06
CA LEU A 522 10.34 2.44 29.75
C LEU A 522 10.04 1.20 28.88
N ASN A 523 8.79 0.92 28.75
CA ASN A 523 8.32 0.08 27.69
C ASN A 523 8.21 0.92 26.40
N VAL A 524 7.97 0.25 25.29
CA VAL A 524 7.79 0.89 23.97
C VAL A 524 6.79 2.04 23.99
N SER A 525 5.78 1.99 24.89
CA SER A 525 4.77 3.03 25.03
C SER A 525 5.36 4.37 25.47
N THR A 526 6.22 4.35 26.46
CA THR A 526 6.85 5.59 26.97
C THR A 526 7.81 6.18 25.94
N TYR A 527 8.52 5.33 25.20
CA TYR A 527 9.38 5.80 24.11
C TYR A 527 8.61 6.49 22.99
N LEU A 528 7.48 5.92 22.53
CA LEU A 528 6.65 6.53 21.49
C LEU A 528 6.15 7.94 21.88
N LEU A 529 5.94 8.19 23.17
CA LEU A 529 5.61 9.52 23.70
C LEU A 529 6.77 10.50 23.62
N LEU A 530 8.00 10.01 23.82
CA LEU A 530 9.22 10.82 23.87
C LEU A 530 9.82 11.08 22.48
N LYS A 531 9.12 10.64 21.41
CA LYS A 531 9.64 10.68 20.04
C LYS A 531 9.81 12.08 19.48
N LYS A 532 8.98 13.03 19.89
CA LYS A 532 9.08 14.44 19.48
C LYS A 532 9.68 15.26 20.63
N GLN A 533 10.66 16.10 20.32
CA GLN A 533 11.31 16.96 21.32
C GLN A 533 10.31 17.90 22.02
N LYS A 534 9.29 18.35 21.29
CA LYS A 534 8.22 19.19 21.84
C LYS A 534 7.35 18.43 22.84
N ASP A 535 7.00 17.18 22.51
CA ASP A 535 6.22 16.32 23.39
C ASP A 535 6.99 15.99 24.67
N LEU A 536 8.33 15.90 24.58
CA LEU A 536 9.21 15.64 25.73
C LEU A 536 9.16 16.79 26.73
N LEU A 537 9.23 18.04 26.25
CA LEU A 537 9.14 19.22 27.09
C LEU A 537 7.78 19.34 27.80
N GLU A 538 6.69 19.17 27.05
CA GLU A 538 5.33 19.21 27.59
C GLU A 538 5.06 18.10 28.62
N ILE A 539 5.61 16.89 28.41
CA ILE A 539 5.46 15.76 29.31
C ILE A 539 6.27 15.94 30.58
N VAL A 540 7.44 16.61 30.52
CA VAL A 540 8.30 16.87 31.66
C VAL A 540 7.64 17.86 32.63
N ASP A 541 7.03 18.92 32.10
CA ASP A 541 6.50 20.02 32.89
C ASP A 541 5.10 19.77 33.48
N ASN A 542 4.32 18.88 32.91
CA ASN A 542 2.93 18.66 33.32
C ASN A 542 2.63 17.19 33.64
N PRO A 543 2.56 16.80 34.93
CA PRO A 543 2.28 15.40 35.31
C PRO A 543 0.92 14.90 34.86
N THR A 544 -0.08 15.77 34.73
CA THR A 544 -1.44 15.39 34.26
C THR A 544 -1.42 15.09 32.76
N LEU A 545 -0.75 15.96 31.98
CA LEU A 545 -0.57 15.75 30.56
C LEU A 545 0.22 14.46 30.30
N ARG A 546 1.28 14.20 31.08
CA ARG A 546 2.06 12.97 31.03
C ARG A 546 1.21 11.72 31.23
N LYS A 547 0.36 11.69 32.28
CA LYS A 547 -0.55 10.57 32.54
C LYS A 547 -1.54 10.37 31.39
N GLY A 548 -2.10 11.46 30.86
CA GLY A 548 -3.01 11.42 29.71
C GLY A 548 -2.34 10.82 28.46
N LYS A 549 -1.16 11.29 28.11
CA LYS A 549 -0.37 10.80 26.97
C LYS A 549 0.02 9.33 27.12
N ILE A 550 0.45 8.89 28.31
CA ILE A 550 0.77 7.49 28.60
C ILE A 550 -0.48 6.61 28.44
N ALA A 551 -1.64 7.07 28.91
CA ALA A 551 -2.90 6.34 28.76
C ALA A 551 -3.28 6.20 27.27
N GLU A 552 -3.13 7.26 26.48
CA GLU A 552 -3.39 7.25 25.04
C GLU A 552 -2.50 6.23 24.30
N VAL A 553 -1.20 6.21 24.58
CA VAL A 553 -0.28 5.25 23.96
C VAL A 553 -0.56 3.82 24.42
N ARG A 554 -0.88 3.58 25.68
CA ARG A 554 -1.30 2.26 26.18
C ARG A 554 -2.57 1.79 25.47
N LYS A 555 -3.52 2.69 25.24
CA LYS A 555 -4.73 2.41 24.46
C LYS A 555 -4.37 2.02 23.01
N SER A 556 -3.49 2.76 22.36
CA SER A 556 -3.02 2.44 21.00
C SER A 556 -2.36 1.06 20.95
N ILE A 557 -1.46 0.73 21.89
CA ILE A 557 -0.81 -0.59 21.94
C ILE A 557 -1.83 -1.71 22.15
N PHE A 558 -2.84 -1.51 22.97
CA PHE A 558 -3.90 -2.47 23.18
C PHE A 558 -4.64 -2.79 21.88
N TYR A 559 -5.07 -1.76 21.12
CA TYR A 559 -5.75 -1.96 19.84
C TYR A 559 -4.83 -2.58 18.78
N LYS A 560 -3.55 -2.21 18.73
CA LYS A 560 -2.55 -2.83 17.85
C LYS A 560 -2.41 -4.33 18.13
N ASN A 561 -2.32 -4.74 19.39
CA ASN A 561 -2.22 -6.14 19.77
C ASN A 561 -3.50 -6.93 19.44
N ILE A 562 -4.67 -6.36 19.70
CA ILE A 562 -5.95 -6.98 19.30
C ILE A 562 -5.99 -7.16 17.78
N SER A 563 -5.57 -6.16 17.01
CA SER A 563 -5.54 -6.25 15.55
C SER A 563 -4.67 -7.41 15.06
N ARG A 564 -3.50 -7.62 15.68
CA ARG A 564 -2.61 -8.76 15.36
C ARG A 564 -3.29 -10.10 15.63
N VAL A 565 -3.91 -10.26 16.80
CA VAL A 565 -4.65 -11.47 17.16
C VAL A 565 -5.80 -11.70 16.18
N PHE A 566 -6.51 -10.64 15.83
CA PHE A 566 -7.62 -10.70 14.88
C PHE A 566 -7.17 -11.13 13.47
N LEU A 567 -6.05 -10.61 12.98
CA LEU A 567 -5.47 -11.02 11.69
C LEU A 567 -5.06 -12.51 11.70
N VAL A 568 -4.49 -13.00 12.80
CA VAL A 568 -4.18 -14.44 12.95
C VAL A 568 -5.44 -15.28 12.93
N ILE A 569 -6.49 -14.88 13.66
CA ILE A 569 -7.79 -15.57 13.66
C ILE A 569 -8.41 -15.57 12.27
N LEU A 570 -8.34 -14.46 11.55
CA LEU A 570 -8.82 -14.36 10.17
C LEU A 570 -8.10 -15.36 9.26
N TRP A 571 -6.76 -15.42 9.34
CA TRP A 571 -5.97 -16.35 8.54
C TRP A 571 -6.33 -17.81 8.87
N LEU A 572 -6.44 -18.16 10.14
CA LEU A 572 -6.84 -19.51 10.58
C LEU A 572 -8.27 -19.88 10.12
N GLY A 573 -9.20 -18.93 10.18
CA GLY A 573 -10.57 -19.10 9.68
C GLY A 573 -10.61 -19.40 8.17
N ILE A 574 -9.84 -18.65 7.37
CA ILE A 574 -9.73 -18.91 5.93
C ILE A 574 -9.06 -20.26 5.68
N ALA A 575 -7.99 -20.59 6.40
CA ALA A 575 -7.31 -21.90 6.28
C ALA A 575 -8.26 -23.06 6.58
N TYR A 576 -9.13 -22.91 7.58
CA TYR A 576 -10.16 -23.89 7.91
C TYR A 576 -11.19 -24.04 6.77
N LEU A 577 -11.68 -22.94 6.20
CA LEU A 577 -12.59 -22.98 5.04
C LEU A 577 -11.94 -23.67 3.83
N VAL A 578 -10.67 -23.40 3.56
CA VAL A 578 -9.89 -24.07 2.51
C VAL A 578 -9.75 -25.57 2.80
N HIS A 579 -9.55 -25.94 4.06
CA HIS A 579 -9.51 -27.35 4.46
C HIS A 579 -10.86 -28.04 4.17
N LEU A 580 -11.97 -27.44 4.58
CA LEU A 580 -13.32 -27.99 4.33
C LEU A 580 -13.61 -28.15 2.84
N ALA A 581 -13.24 -27.15 2.04
CA ALA A 581 -13.37 -27.18 0.58
C ALA A 581 -12.57 -28.37 -0.03
N ALA A 582 -11.32 -28.55 0.40
CA ALA A 582 -10.48 -29.65 -0.06
C ALA A 582 -11.04 -31.04 0.32
N VAL A 583 -11.60 -31.19 1.54
CA VAL A 583 -12.27 -32.44 1.97
C VAL A 583 -13.51 -32.73 1.12
N LYS A 584 -14.35 -31.73 0.88
CA LYS A 584 -15.55 -31.84 0.02
C LYS A 584 -15.20 -32.29 -1.39
N ARG A 585 -14.15 -31.70 -2.00
CA ARG A 585 -13.67 -32.12 -3.33
C ARG A 585 -13.22 -33.57 -3.37
N LYS A 586 -12.53 -34.03 -2.30
CA LYS A 586 -12.10 -35.42 -2.22
C LYS A 586 -13.28 -36.40 -2.19
N LYS A 587 -14.33 -36.06 -1.41
CA LYS A 587 -15.58 -36.86 -1.34
C LYS A 587 -16.31 -36.91 -2.68
N ASN A 588 -16.32 -35.83 -3.45
CA ASN A 588 -17.00 -35.76 -4.73
C ASN A 588 -16.22 -36.43 -5.89
N ARG A 589 -14.95 -36.81 -5.69
CA ARG A 589 -14.12 -37.55 -6.66
C ARG A 589 -14.08 -39.06 -6.39
N LEU A 590 -14.56 -39.51 -5.22
CA LEU A 590 -14.83 -40.90 -4.86
C LEU A 590 -16.29 -41.24 -5.19
#